data_c598ce1c20a0ff8bedb907240f1bebe5
#
_entry.id   c598ce1c20a0ff8bedb907240f1bebe5
#
_cell.length_a   1.000
_cell.length_b   1.000
_cell.length_c   1.000
_cell.angle_alpha   90.00
_cell.angle_beta   90.00
_cell.angle_gamma   90.00
#
_symmetry.space_group_name_H-M   'P 1'
#
loop_
_entity.id
_entity.type
_entity.pdbx_description
1 polymer ?
#
loop_
_entity_poly.entity_id
_entity_poly.type
_entity_poly.pdbx_seq_one_letter_code
_entity_poly.pdbx_strand_id
1 'polypeptide(L)'
;MNNRLTSALLAASLLFALTLASCGTPAAENSTPPTAPPAQGSQVLEADKPTPAETAGTSEDVPSETPAASGSNILVVWFSRVGITPFADGVDAESSASINIRDGELVGNMQYLAEFVAEETGGDLFQIITEQEYPVAYRDTTDLAKVEQNSNARPALASHVENMDQYDGVFLGFPNWWGTLPQAVMTFLEEYDFSGKTIVPFCSHGGSRLGRGPQDIAALCPGAELLDGLAVSGSAVSGAQSDVQAWLDNLKLD
;
A
#
# COMPACT_ATOMS: atom_id res chain seq x y z
N MET A 1 -4.69 64.90 15.89
CA MET A 1 -5.86 64.63 16.76
C MET A 1 -5.89 63.14 16.91
N ASN A 2 -5.20 62.59 17.87
CA ASN A 2 -5.62 62.12 19.19
C ASN A 2 -6.89 61.30 19.17
N ASN A 3 -6.75 59.97 19.37
CA ASN A 3 -7.21 59.35 20.61
C ASN A 3 -6.69 57.91 20.77
N ARG A 4 -5.94 57.76 21.85
CA ARG A 4 -5.62 56.50 22.52
C ARG A 4 -6.82 56.13 23.41
N LEU A 5 -7.14 54.87 23.50
CA LEU A 5 -7.80 54.36 24.72
C LEU A 5 -7.32 52.92 24.98
N THR A 6 -6.73 52.81 26.11
CA THR A 6 -6.20 51.69 26.88
C THR A 6 -7.29 50.94 27.66
N SER A 7 -6.91 49.78 28.15
CA SER A 7 -7.50 49.00 29.30
C SER A 7 -8.34 47.79 28.87
N ALA A 8 -8.30 46.62 29.52
CA ALA A 8 -7.68 46.18 30.74
C ALA A 8 -7.62 44.64 30.78
N LEU A 9 -6.66 44.13 31.52
CA LEU A 9 -6.52 42.75 32.00
C LEU A 9 -7.75 42.28 32.81
N LEU A 10 -8.12 40.99 32.67
CA LEU A 10 -8.72 40.23 33.77
C LEU A 10 -8.15 38.80 33.76
N ALA A 11 -7.29 38.58 34.76
CA ALA A 11 -6.85 37.24 35.16
C ALA A 11 -7.93 36.64 36.07
N ALA A 12 -8.33 35.42 35.82
CA ALA A 12 -9.10 34.62 36.76
C ALA A 12 -8.37 33.28 36.99
N SER A 13 -7.64 33.24 38.08
CA SER A 13 -7.09 32.04 38.69
C SER A 13 -8.21 31.27 39.38
N LEU A 14 -8.41 30.00 39.06
CA LEU A 14 -9.17 29.07 39.86
C LEU A 14 -8.26 27.91 40.28
N LEU A 15 -7.84 27.97 41.51
CA LEU A 15 -7.32 26.82 42.27
C LEU A 15 -8.49 25.86 42.52
N PHE A 16 -8.28 24.58 42.23
CA PHE A 16 -9.10 23.53 42.85
C PHE A 16 -8.21 22.49 43.52
N ALA A 17 -8.55 22.28 44.77
CA ALA A 17 -7.79 21.56 45.76
C ALA A 17 -7.78 20.04 45.56
N LEU A 18 -6.65 19.44 46.00
CA LEU A 18 -6.49 18.02 46.27
C LEU A 18 -7.48 17.55 47.37
N THR A 19 -8.13 16.42 47.11
CA THR A 19 -8.57 15.54 48.19
C THR A 19 -7.99 14.14 47.96
N LEU A 20 -7.05 13.80 48.84
CA LEU A 20 -6.57 12.44 49.11
C LEU A 20 -7.68 11.69 49.86
N ALA A 21 -8.09 10.55 49.35
CA ALA A 21 -8.77 9.52 50.12
C ALA A 21 -8.09 8.17 49.89
N SER A 22 -7.64 7.66 51.00
CA SER A 22 -6.87 6.46 51.27
C SER A 22 -7.73 5.19 51.30
N CYS A 23 -7.04 4.06 51.07
CA CYS A 23 -7.27 2.70 51.56
C CYS A 23 -8.36 1.83 50.95
N GLY A 24 -7.89 0.68 50.51
CA GLY A 24 -8.69 -0.53 50.37
C GLY A 24 -8.09 -1.56 49.41
N THR A 25 -7.09 -2.30 49.90
CA THR A 25 -6.70 -3.58 49.27
C THR A 25 -7.67 -4.68 49.74
N PRO A 26 -8.13 -5.56 48.89
CA PRO A 26 -8.23 -6.96 49.25
C PRO A 26 -7.51 -7.92 48.28
N ALA A 27 -6.74 -8.76 48.91
CA ALA A 27 -6.40 -10.14 48.74
C ALA A 27 -6.46 -10.77 47.30
N ALA A 28 -5.33 -11.35 46.99
CA ALA A 28 -5.10 -12.33 45.91
C ALA A 28 -6.06 -13.53 46.06
N GLU A 29 -6.78 -13.83 44.98
CA GLU A 29 -7.32 -15.15 44.73
C GLU A 29 -6.56 -15.83 43.59
N ASN A 30 -5.95 -16.91 44.03
CA ASN A 30 -5.15 -17.86 43.30
C ASN A 30 -6.07 -18.69 42.39
N SER A 31 -6.05 -18.50 41.10
CA SER A 31 -6.71 -19.38 40.14
C SER A 31 -5.67 -20.09 39.30
N THR A 32 -5.48 -21.35 39.66
CA THR A 32 -4.72 -22.37 38.96
C THR A 32 -5.20 -22.56 37.51
N PRO A 33 -4.33 -22.77 36.52
CA PRO A 33 -4.74 -23.12 35.16
C PRO A 33 -5.21 -24.56 35.08
N PRO A 34 -6.19 -24.91 34.22
CA PRO A 34 -6.65 -26.30 34.07
C PRO A 34 -5.63 -27.11 33.29
N THR A 35 -5.37 -28.25 33.90
CA THR A 35 -4.54 -29.37 33.44
C THR A 35 -5.10 -30.00 32.15
N ALA A 36 -4.24 -30.20 31.17
CA ALA A 36 -4.50 -30.97 29.97
C ALA A 36 -4.72 -32.46 30.30
N PRO A 37 -5.64 -33.19 29.62
CA PRO A 37 -5.77 -34.60 29.73
C PRO A 37 -4.71 -35.37 28.92
N PRO A 38 -4.36 -36.63 29.36
CA PRO A 38 -3.24 -37.37 28.81
C PRO A 38 -3.56 -38.04 27.47
N ALA A 39 -2.52 -38.17 26.66
CA ALA A 39 -2.49 -38.94 25.44
C ALA A 39 -2.75 -40.44 25.68
N GLN A 40 -3.65 -41.01 24.93
CA GLN A 40 -3.74 -42.49 24.74
C GLN A 40 -3.41 -42.79 23.28
N GLY A 41 -2.34 -43.38 23.00
CA GLY A 41 -2.05 -44.79 22.77
C GLY A 41 -2.39 -45.21 21.35
N SER A 42 -1.33 -45.43 20.60
CA SER A 42 -1.13 -46.16 19.34
C SER A 42 -2.19 -47.21 18.98
N GLN A 43 -2.61 -47.21 17.72
CA GLN A 43 -2.71 -48.43 16.94
C GLN A 43 -2.28 -48.19 15.50
N VAL A 44 -1.22 -48.89 15.14
CA VAL A 44 -0.70 -49.09 13.79
C VAL A 44 -1.66 -50.05 13.09
N LEU A 45 -2.17 -49.69 11.93
CA LEU A 45 -2.66 -50.65 10.94
C LEU A 45 -1.99 -50.33 9.60
N GLU A 46 -1.23 -51.28 9.18
CA GLU A 46 -0.47 -51.41 7.94
C GLU A 46 -1.42 -51.77 6.78
N ALA A 47 -0.99 -51.33 5.58
CA ALA A 47 -1.33 -51.77 4.24
C ALA A 47 -2.66 -51.28 3.61
N ASP A 48 -2.59 -50.41 2.64
CA ASP A 48 -2.69 -50.90 1.24
C ASP A 48 -2.26 -49.78 0.25
N LYS A 49 -1.43 -50.14 -0.71
CA LYS A 49 -0.91 -49.29 -1.76
C LYS A 49 -1.74 -49.51 -3.02
N PRO A 50 -2.36 -48.47 -3.60
CA PRO A 50 -2.69 -48.49 -5.00
C PRO A 50 -1.72 -47.65 -5.82
N THR A 51 -1.28 -48.23 -6.89
CA THR A 51 -0.53 -47.79 -8.03
C THR A 51 -1.04 -46.43 -8.62
N PRO A 52 -0.15 -45.60 -9.16
CA PRO A 52 -0.52 -44.25 -9.63
C PRO A 52 -1.30 -44.33 -10.95
N ALA A 53 -2.47 -43.75 -10.96
CA ALA A 53 -3.15 -43.34 -12.19
C ALA A 53 -2.68 -41.96 -12.57
N GLU A 54 -1.98 -41.92 -13.67
CA GLU A 54 -1.59 -40.74 -14.44
C GLU A 54 -2.84 -39.97 -14.84
N THR A 55 -3.04 -38.80 -14.24
CA THR A 55 -4.00 -37.83 -14.75
C THR A 55 -3.21 -36.54 -14.97
N ALA A 56 -2.93 -36.29 -16.24
CA ALA A 56 -2.42 -35.03 -16.72
C ALA A 56 -3.39 -33.92 -16.32
N GLY A 57 -3.09 -33.20 -15.26
CA GLY A 57 -3.66 -31.92 -14.91
C GLY A 57 -2.84 -30.86 -15.63
N THR A 58 -3.41 -30.30 -16.69
CA THR A 58 -2.91 -29.12 -17.38
C THR A 58 -2.87 -28.00 -16.35
N SER A 59 -1.69 -27.68 -15.88
CA SER A 59 -1.43 -26.40 -15.23
C SER A 59 -1.64 -25.34 -16.31
N GLU A 60 -2.72 -24.60 -16.24
CA GLU A 60 -2.84 -23.36 -16.99
C GLU A 60 -1.80 -22.42 -16.38
N ASP A 61 -0.71 -22.26 -17.09
CA ASP A 61 0.27 -21.20 -16.92
C ASP A 61 -0.51 -19.88 -16.99
N VAL A 62 -0.63 -19.22 -15.85
CA VAL A 62 -0.99 -17.80 -15.81
C VAL A 62 0.20 -17.08 -16.42
N PRO A 63 0.05 -16.43 -17.58
CA PRO A 63 1.16 -15.70 -18.17
C PRO A 63 1.54 -14.58 -17.20
N SER A 64 2.72 -14.67 -16.61
CA SER A 64 3.43 -13.50 -16.12
C SER A 64 3.71 -12.66 -17.37
N GLU A 65 2.83 -11.71 -17.67
CA GLU A 65 3.07 -10.77 -18.74
C GLU A 65 4.24 -9.88 -18.34
N THR A 66 5.43 -10.32 -18.70
CA THR A 66 6.59 -9.42 -18.81
C THR A 66 6.18 -8.33 -19.80
N PRO A 67 6.26 -7.04 -19.47
CA PRO A 67 5.94 -5.97 -20.39
C PRO A 67 6.77 -6.17 -21.67
N ALA A 68 6.09 -6.25 -22.81
CA ALA A 68 6.79 -6.19 -24.08
C ALA A 68 7.50 -4.85 -24.14
N ALA A 69 8.83 -4.85 -24.14
CA ALA A 69 9.62 -3.62 -24.19
C ALA A 69 9.16 -2.78 -25.39
N SER A 70 8.43 -1.69 -25.12
CA SER A 70 7.92 -0.78 -26.15
C SER A 70 9.04 0.12 -26.70
N GLY A 71 10.23 0.07 -26.10
CA GLY A 71 11.34 0.97 -26.39
C GLY A 71 11.17 2.35 -25.73
N SER A 72 10.22 2.48 -24.81
CA SER A 72 10.09 3.65 -23.97
C SER A 72 11.22 3.70 -22.92
N ASN A 73 11.71 4.89 -22.61
CA ASN A 73 12.59 5.14 -21.48
C ASN A 73 11.82 5.49 -20.19
N ILE A 74 10.49 5.35 -20.20
CA ILE A 74 9.61 5.63 -19.09
C ILE A 74 8.99 4.32 -18.59
N LEU A 75 9.07 4.10 -17.28
CA LEU A 75 8.41 3.01 -16.57
C LEU A 75 7.28 3.57 -15.71
N VAL A 76 6.09 2.99 -15.83
CA VAL A 76 4.93 3.32 -14.98
C VAL A 76 4.70 2.15 -14.02
N VAL A 77 5.17 2.31 -12.80
CA VAL A 77 5.10 1.32 -11.73
C VAL A 77 3.92 1.61 -10.84
N TRP A 78 3.15 0.59 -10.47
CA TRP A 78 2.10 0.79 -9.47
C TRP A 78 1.95 -0.42 -8.54
N PHE A 79 1.44 -0.14 -7.34
CA PHE A 79 1.02 -1.17 -6.39
C PHE A 79 -0.49 -1.12 -6.21
N SER A 80 -1.13 -2.29 -6.23
CA SER A 80 -2.56 -2.45 -5.98
C SER A 80 -2.81 -3.81 -5.31
N ARG A 81 -3.89 -3.89 -4.51
CA ARG A 81 -4.37 -5.19 -4.00
C ARG A 81 -5.02 -6.04 -5.09
N VAL A 82 -5.61 -5.41 -6.10
CA VAL A 82 -6.15 -6.13 -7.26
C VAL A 82 -4.99 -6.75 -8.05
N GLY A 83 -5.10 -8.04 -8.32
CA GLY A 83 -4.01 -8.84 -8.89
C GLY A 83 -3.15 -9.57 -7.83
N ILE A 84 -3.27 -9.19 -6.54
CA ILE A 84 -2.55 -9.84 -5.42
C ILE A 84 -3.53 -10.54 -4.48
N THR A 85 -4.65 -9.89 -4.17
CA THR A 85 -5.66 -10.41 -3.23
C THR A 85 -6.72 -11.18 -4.01
N PRO A 86 -7.06 -12.42 -3.61
CA PRO A 86 -8.12 -13.22 -4.24
C PRO A 86 -9.51 -12.72 -3.82
N PHE A 87 -9.96 -11.63 -4.44
CA PHE A 87 -11.28 -11.10 -4.17
C PHE A 87 -12.36 -12.04 -4.69
N ALA A 88 -13.37 -12.32 -3.84
CA ALA A 88 -14.57 -13.00 -4.26
C ALA A 88 -15.53 -12.04 -4.98
N ASP A 89 -16.46 -12.58 -5.77
CA ASP A 89 -17.54 -11.82 -6.36
C ASP A 89 -18.34 -11.07 -5.29
N GLY A 90 -18.67 -9.81 -5.53
CA GLY A 90 -19.48 -8.99 -4.63
C GLY A 90 -18.72 -8.36 -3.46
N VAL A 91 -17.40 -8.28 -3.53
CA VAL A 91 -16.61 -7.50 -2.57
C VAL A 91 -17.03 -6.03 -2.64
N ASP A 92 -17.15 -5.42 -1.48
CA ASP A 92 -17.43 -4.00 -1.30
C ASP A 92 -16.30 -3.14 -1.90
N ALA A 93 -16.51 -2.67 -3.13
CA ALA A 93 -15.59 -1.77 -3.81
C ALA A 93 -15.58 -0.35 -3.19
N GLU A 94 -16.58 -0.04 -2.34
CA GLU A 94 -16.65 1.25 -1.65
C GLU A 94 -15.62 1.39 -0.52
N SER A 95 -14.90 0.32 -0.19
CA SER A 95 -13.83 0.40 0.80
C SER A 95 -12.65 1.24 0.32
N SER A 96 -12.93 2.46 -0.07
CA SER A 96 -12.01 3.58 -0.15
C SER A 96 -10.95 3.57 -1.27
N ALA A 97 -9.71 3.86 -0.90
CA ALA A 97 -8.60 4.27 -1.75
C ALA A 97 -7.99 3.18 -2.64
N SER A 98 -8.52 1.95 -2.64
CA SER A 98 -7.81 0.81 -3.24
C SER A 98 -8.50 0.17 -4.43
N ILE A 99 -9.85 0.10 -4.42
CA ILE A 99 -10.61 -0.74 -5.35
C ILE A 99 -11.68 0.10 -6.05
N ASN A 100 -11.93 -0.23 -7.32
CA ASN A 100 -12.97 0.35 -8.15
C ASN A 100 -13.65 -0.75 -8.98
N ILE A 101 -14.71 -0.42 -9.68
CA ILE A 101 -15.38 -1.31 -10.64
C ILE A 101 -15.35 -0.64 -12.01
N ARG A 102 -14.89 -1.37 -13.01
CA ARG A 102 -14.89 -0.97 -14.41
C ARG A 102 -15.57 -2.07 -15.23
N ASP A 103 -16.65 -1.74 -15.89
CA ASP A 103 -17.44 -2.67 -16.74
C ASP A 103 -17.88 -3.96 -16.01
N GLY A 104 -18.09 -3.87 -14.70
CA GLY A 104 -18.51 -4.97 -13.83
C GLY A 104 -17.35 -5.79 -13.23
N GLU A 105 -16.10 -5.45 -13.54
CA GLU A 105 -14.91 -6.10 -13.01
C GLU A 105 -14.21 -5.25 -11.96
N LEU A 106 -13.57 -5.91 -10.99
CA LEU A 106 -12.75 -5.24 -9.99
C LEU A 106 -11.46 -4.72 -10.62
N VAL A 107 -11.19 -3.44 -10.42
CA VAL A 107 -9.98 -2.75 -10.88
C VAL A 107 -9.37 -2.00 -9.71
N GLY A 108 -8.06 -1.98 -9.61
CA GLY A 108 -7.36 -1.17 -8.62
C GLY A 108 -7.44 0.32 -8.97
N ASN A 109 -7.64 1.18 -7.95
CA ASN A 109 -7.56 2.62 -8.15
C ASN A 109 -6.21 3.03 -8.77
N MET A 110 -5.14 2.39 -8.34
CA MET A 110 -3.81 2.66 -8.88
C MET A 110 -3.62 2.13 -10.30
N GLN A 111 -4.32 1.06 -10.67
CA GLN A 111 -4.33 0.57 -12.04
C GLN A 111 -4.94 1.61 -13.00
N TYR A 112 -6.09 2.21 -12.64
CA TYR A 112 -6.67 3.30 -13.43
C TYR A 112 -5.68 4.44 -13.66
N LEU A 113 -5.05 4.92 -12.60
CA LEU A 113 -4.12 6.04 -12.70
C LEU A 113 -2.87 5.66 -13.50
N ALA A 114 -2.35 4.43 -13.32
CA ALA A 114 -1.20 3.95 -14.07
C ALA A 114 -1.50 3.82 -15.56
N GLU A 115 -2.68 3.31 -15.92
CA GLU A 115 -3.12 3.23 -17.31
C GLU A 115 -3.24 4.63 -17.95
N PHE A 116 -3.82 5.62 -17.25
CA PHE A 116 -3.88 7.00 -17.74
C PHE A 116 -2.49 7.62 -17.92
N VAL A 117 -1.58 7.40 -16.97
CA VAL A 117 -0.19 7.88 -17.09
C VAL A 117 0.52 7.20 -18.26
N ALA A 118 0.37 5.89 -18.44
CA ALA A 118 0.99 5.17 -19.52
C ALA A 118 0.42 5.56 -20.89
N GLU A 119 -0.89 5.80 -21.01
CA GLU A 119 -1.52 6.30 -22.22
C GLU A 119 -0.94 7.65 -22.68
N GLU A 120 -0.73 8.57 -21.75
CA GLU A 120 -0.22 9.91 -22.05
C GLU A 120 1.30 9.96 -22.25
N THR A 121 2.06 9.08 -21.59
CA THR A 121 3.53 9.09 -21.65
C THR A 121 4.12 8.07 -22.63
N GLY A 122 3.34 7.07 -23.04
CA GLY A 122 3.84 5.90 -23.77
C GLY A 122 4.74 5.00 -22.92
N GLY A 123 4.70 5.11 -21.59
CA GLY A 123 5.54 4.34 -20.67
C GLY A 123 5.11 2.87 -20.55
N ASP A 124 6.08 2.03 -20.23
CA ASP A 124 5.84 0.60 -19.97
C ASP A 124 5.18 0.41 -18.60
N LEU A 125 4.11 -0.38 -18.56
CA LEU A 125 3.36 -0.67 -17.33
C LEU A 125 4.02 -1.79 -16.52
N PHE A 126 4.16 -1.61 -15.20
CA PHE A 126 4.67 -2.64 -14.30
C PHE A 126 3.92 -2.64 -12.96
N GLN A 127 3.29 -3.76 -12.60
CA GLN A 127 2.64 -3.93 -11.32
C GLN A 127 3.58 -4.56 -10.29
N ILE A 128 3.71 -3.93 -9.13
CA ILE A 128 4.38 -4.53 -7.97
C ILE A 128 3.47 -5.61 -7.41
N ILE A 129 3.91 -6.85 -7.46
CA ILE A 129 3.23 -8.03 -6.92
C ILE A 129 4.04 -8.56 -5.74
N THR A 130 3.38 -8.83 -4.62
CA THR A 130 4.00 -9.45 -3.45
C THR A 130 3.85 -10.97 -3.48
N GLU A 131 4.82 -11.72 -2.94
CA GLU A 131 4.71 -13.16 -2.78
C GLU A 131 3.56 -13.57 -1.86
N GLN A 132 3.27 -12.75 -0.84
CA GLN A 132 2.16 -12.98 0.07
C GLN A 132 0.96 -12.12 -0.32
N GLU A 133 -0.21 -12.75 -0.31
CA GLU A 133 -1.48 -12.06 -0.54
C GLU A 133 -1.82 -11.13 0.64
N TYR A 134 -2.44 -10.00 0.31
CA TYR A 134 -3.07 -9.15 1.32
C TYR A 134 -4.49 -9.68 1.64
N PRO A 135 -4.97 -9.52 2.89
CA PRO A 135 -6.31 -9.94 3.28
C PRO A 135 -7.41 -9.34 2.39
N VAL A 136 -8.49 -10.10 2.17
CA VAL A 136 -9.66 -9.63 1.41
C VAL A 136 -10.38 -8.51 2.17
N ALA A 137 -10.60 -8.71 3.49
CA ALA A 137 -11.29 -7.74 4.31
C ALA A 137 -10.49 -6.45 4.48
N TYR A 138 -11.14 -5.30 4.27
CA TYR A 138 -10.51 -3.98 4.37
C TYR A 138 -9.81 -3.77 5.72
N ARG A 139 -10.50 -4.11 6.83
CA ARG A 139 -9.94 -3.93 8.17
C ARG A 139 -8.68 -4.74 8.39
N ASP A 140 -8.70 -6.00 8.00
CA ASP A 140 -7.54 -6.89 8.17
C ASP A 140 -6.35 -6.41 7.34
N THR A 141 -6.60 -5.87 6.15
CA THR A 141 -5.56 -5.23 5.32
C THR A 141 -4.98 -4.00 6.01
N THR A 142 -5.84 -3.12 6.57
CA THR A 142 -5.37 -1.91 7.24
C THR A 142 -4.57 -2.23 8.50
N ASP A 143 -4.98 -3.25 9.24
CA ASP A 143 -4.27 -3.72 10.45
C ASP A 143 -2.92 -4.33 10.07
N LEU A 144 -2.86 -5.19 9.05
CA LEU A 144 -1.62 -5.74 8.52
C LEU A 144 -0.67 -4.63 8.03
N ALA A 145 -1.16 -3.71 7.21
CA ALA A 145 -0.37 -2.58 6.72
C ALA A 145 0.20 -1.73 7.86
N LYS A 146 -0.54 -1.60 8.97
CA LYS A 146 -0.04 -0.90 10.16
C LYS A 146 1.05 -1.67 10.90
N VAL A 147 0.92 -3.00 10.97
CA VAL A 147 1.96 -3.87 11.53
C VAL A 147 3.23 -3.80 10.68
N GLU A 148 3.10 -3.91 9.37
CA GLU A 148 4.22 -3.77 8.43
C GLU A 148 4.92 -2.42 8.60
N GLN A 149 4.16 -1.32 8.66
CA GLN A 149 4.72 0.01 8.85
C GLN A 149 5.48 0.14 10.18
N ASN A 150 4.89 -0.34 11.29
CA ASN A 150 5.49 -0.24 12.61
C ASN A 150 6.78 -1.08 12.76
N SER A 151 6.85 -2.21 12.06
CA SER A 151 8.02 -3.09 12.04
C SER A 151 9.04 -2.75 10.95
N ASN A 152 8.75 -1.74 10.12
CA ASN A 152 9.55 -1.43 8.92
C ASN A 152 9.75 -2.67 8.05
N ALA A 153 8.67 -3.46 7.87
CA ALA A 153 8.71 -4.70 7.09
C ALA A 153 9.08 -4.43 5.62
N ARG A 154 9.60 -5.45 4.98
CA ARG A 154 9.85 -5.47 3.53
C ARG A 154 9.24 -6.74 2.95
N PRO A 155 7.94 -6.71 2.59
CA PRO A 155 7.30 -7.84 1.93
C PRO A 155 8.09 -8.25 0.69
N ALA A 156 8.34 -9.55 0.53
CA ALA A 156 9.01 -10.08 -0.66
C ALA A 156 8.14 -9.86 -1.90
N LEU A 157 8.78 -9.52 -3.02
CA LEU A 157 8.12 -9.30 -4.29
C LEU A 157 8.19 -10.54 -5.17
N ALA A 158 7.09 -10.82 -5.87
CA ALA A 158 6.98 -11.88 -6.86
C ALA A 158 7.22 -11.37 -8.30
N SER A 159 7.17 -10.04 -8.50
CA SER A 159 7.43 -9.41 -9.79
C SER A 159 8.68 -8.55 -9.74
N HIS A 160 9.51 -8.62 -10.80
CA HIS A 160 10.77 -7.90 -10.89
C HIS A 160 10.94 -7.26 -12.27
N VAL A 161 11.47 -6.04 -12.31
CA VAL A 161 11.81 -5.36 -13.55
C VAL A 161 13.13 -5.92 -14.07
N GLU A 162 13.14 -6.60 -15.21
CA GLU A 162 14.33 -7.27 -15.74
C GLU A 162 15.46 -6.31 -16.13
N ASN A 163 15.11 -5.11 -16.59
CA ASN A 163 16.04 -4.15 -17.19
C ASN A 163 15.77 -2.73 -16.71
N MET A 164 15.91 -2.47 -15.39
CA MET A 164 15.68 -1.16 -14.81
C MET A 164 16.57 -0.07 -15.43
N ASP A 165 17.76 -0.42 -15.90
CA ASP A 165 18.72 0.54 -16.48
C ASP A 165 18.25 1.19 -17.77
N GLN A 166 17.30 0.59 -18.49
CA GLN A 166 16.74 1.17 -19.73
C GLN A 166 15.82 2.36 -19.49
N TYR A 167 15.35 2.55 -18.23
CA TYR A 167 14.39 3.60 -17.89
C TYR A 167 15.11 4.79 -17.24
N ASP A 168 14.88 5.97 -17.78
CA ASP A 168 15.36 7.25 -17.21
C ASP A 168 14.29 7.87 -16.29
N GLY A 169 13.01 7.69 -16.63
CA GLY A 169 11.84 8.17 -15.89
C GLY A 169 11.02 7.04 -15.27
N VAL A 170 10.69 7.16 -14.00
CA VAL A 170 9.86 6.20 -13.27
C VAL A 170 8.68 6.92 -12.63
N PHE A 171 7.48 6.70 -13.18
CA PHE A 171 6.24 7.10 -12.53
C PHE A 171 5.88 6.07 -11.48
N LEU A 172 5.86 6.48 -10.20
CA LEU A 172 5.66 5.58 -9.06
C LEU A 172 4.28 5.76 -8.44
N GLY A 173 3.41 4.81 -8.68
CA GLY A 173 2.02 4.78 -8.21
C GLY A 173 1.79 3.98 -6.94
N PHE A 174 1.14 4.58 -5.94
CA PHE A 174 0.84 3.90 -4.69
C PHE A 174 -0.48 4.36 -4.05
N PRO A 175 -1.25 3.46 -3.41
CA PRO A 175 -2.31 3.88 -2.51
C PRO A 175 -1.67 4.45 -1.24
N ASN A 176 -2.17 5.59 -0.75
CA ASN A 176 -1.66 6.13 0.51
C ASN A 176 -2.16 5.28 1.68
N TRP A 177 -1.27 4.49 2.27
CA TRP A 177 -1.52 3.66 3.44
C TRP A 177 -0.88 4.28 4.69
N TRP A 178 -1.73 4.63 5.65
CA TRP A 178 -1.27 5.21 6.91
C TRP A 178 -0.36 6.43 6.76
N GLY A 179 -0.63 7.26 5.76
CA GLY A 179 0.06 8.52 5.53
C GLY A 179 1.36 8.42 4.72
N THR A 180 1.64 7.27 4.10
CA THR A 180 2.83 7.05 3.28
C THR A 180 2.64 5.91 2.27
N LEU A 181 3.74 5.41 1.71
CA LEU A 181 3.84 4.25 0.81
C LEU A 181 3.51 2.94 1.55
N PRO A 182 2.85 1.97 0.91
CA PRO A 182 2.86 0.59 1.35
C PRO A 182 4.29 0.03 1.45
N GLN A 183 4.52 -0.89 2.40
CA GLN A 183 5.87 -1.43 2.61
C GLN A 183 6.38 -2.23 1.40
N ALA A 184 5.52 -2.83 0.61
CA ALA A 184 5.87 -3.48 -0.66
C ALA A 184 6.47 -2.48 -1.68
N VAL A 185 5.98 -1.23 -1.71
CA VAL A 185 6.55 -0.18 -2.57
C VAL A 185 7.94 0.24 -2.06
N MET A 186 8.15 0.25 -0.74
CA MET A 186 9.47 0.50 -0.18
C MET A 186 10.46 -0.62 -0.51
N THR A 187 10.00 -1.90 -0.52
CA THR A 187 10.81 -3.02 -1.00
C THR A 187 11.26 -2.78 -2.43
N PHE A 188 10.34 -2.42 -3.32
CA PHE A 188 10.65 -2.11 -4.71
C PHE A 188 11.70 -1.00 -4.86
N LEU A 189 11.58 0.09 -4.10
CA LEU A 189 12.54 1.19 -4.14
C LEU A 189 13.93 0.81 -3.63
N GLU A 190 14.03 -0.18 -2.73
CA GLU A 190 15.31 -0.68 -2.22
C GLU A 190 15.95 -1.75 -3.13
N GLU A 191 15.19 -2.31 -4.08
CA GLU A 191 15.66 -3.37 -4.96
C GLU A 191 16.51 -2.87 -6.13
N TYR A 192 16.30 -1.60 -6.56
CA TYR A 192 16.94 -1.03 -7.73
C TYR A 192 17.74 0.23 -7.40
N ASP A 193 18.74 0.53 -8.24
CA ASP A 193 19.45 1.80 -8.22
C ASP A 193 18.70 2.84 -9.05
N PHE A 194 18.21 3.88 -8.39
CA PHE A 194 17.54 5.01 -9.02
C PHE A 194 18.44 6.22 -9.23
N SER A 195 19.75 6.09 -9.02
CA SER A 195 20.70 7.19 -9.20
C SER A 195 20.70 7.71 -10.63
N GLY A 196 20.47 9.02 -10.77
CA GLY A 196 20.36 9.68 -12.07
C GLY A 196 19.03 9.50 -12.80
N LYS A 197 18.07 8.77 -12.20
CA LYS A 197 16.72 8.62 -12.74
C LYS A 197 15.79 9.69 -12.15
N THR A 198 14.73 10.02 -12.89
CA THR A 198 13.65 10.89 -12.44
C THR A 198 12.51 10.04 -11.87
N ILE A 199 12.10 10.28 -10.62
CA ILE A 199 10.93 9.64 -10.02
C ILE A 199 9.79 10.64 -9.93
N VAL A 200 8.62 10.23 -10.41
CA VAL A 200 7.40 11.05 -10.43
C VAL A 200 6.30 10.32 -9.67
N PRO A 201 6.00 10.68 -8.41
CA PRO A 201 5.04 9.95 -7.61
C PRO A 201 3.60 10.29 -7.96
N PHE A 202 2.72 9.29 -7.93
CA PHE A 202 1.28 9.52 -7.97
C PHE A 202 0.55 8.60 -7.01
N CYS A 203 -0.54 9.08 -6.41
CA CYS A 203 -1.25 8.28 -5.42
C CYS A 203 -2.76 8.41 -5.47
N SER A 204 -3.44 7.34 -5.05
CA SER A 204 -4.83 7.39 -4.61
C SER A 204 -4.90 7.50 -3.08
N HIS A 205 -5.88 8.25 -2.57
CA HIS A 205 -5.99 8.48 -1.12
C HIS A 205 -7.43 8.66 -0.64
N GLY A 206 -7.66 8.43 0.66
CA GLY A 206 -8.92 8.71 1.36
C GLY A 206 -8.93 10.06 2.11
N GLY A 207 -8.04 11.02 1.73
CA GLY A 207 -7.95 12.34 2.37
C GLY A 207 -6.51 12.80 2.68
N SER A 208 -5.55 11.90 2.78
CA SER A 208 -4.16 12.21 3.19
C SER A 208 -3.25 12.70 2.05
N ARG A 209 -3.75 12.78 0.82
CA ARG A 209 -2.96 13.13 -0.37
C ARG A 209 -1.70 12.25 -0.49
N LEU A 210 -0.57 12.78 -0.92
CA LEU A 210 0.72 12.06 -0.98
C LEU A 210 1.29 11.72 0.41
N GLY A 211 0.83 12.41 1.47
CA GLY A 211 1.35 12.21 2.81
C GLY A 211 2.86 12.44 2.90
N ARG A 212 3.57 11.50 3.56
CA ARG A 212 5.05 11.48 3.63
C ARG A 212 5.70 10.78 2.43
N GLY A 213 4.91 10.27 1.49
CA GLY A 213 5.44 9.51 0.35
C GLY A 213 6.65 10.15 -0.32
N PRO A 214 6.61 11.45 -0.73
CA PRO A 214 7.76 12.09 -1.35
C PRO A 214 9.02 12.10 -0.49
N GLN A 215 8.88 12.32 0.83
CA GLN A 215 10.01 12.30 1.76
C GLN A 215 10.61 10.90 1.92
N ASP A 216 9.74 9.89 1.99
CA ASP A 216 10.18 8.50 2.12
C ASP A 216 10.85 8.00 0.81
N ILE A 217 10.34 8.39 -0.37
CA ILE A 217 10.98 8.14 -1.67
C ILE A 217 12.38 8.79 -1.73
N ALA A 218 12.47 10.07 -1.39
CA ALA A 218 13.75 10.79 -1.41
C ALA A 218 14.78 10.18 -0.45
N ALA A 219 14.34 9.62 0.68
CA ALA A 219 15.22 8.95 1.63
C ALA A 219 15.72 7.59 1.13
N LEU A 220 14.88 6.85 0.38
CA LEU A 220 15.23 5.53 -0.19
C LEU A 220 16.02 5.65 -1.49
N CYS A 221 15.82 6.72 -2.25
CA CYS A 221 16.44 6.93 -3.56
C CYS A 221 17.26 8.25 -3.58
N PRO A 222 18.34 8.37 -2.80
CA PRO A 222 19.04 9.65 -2.60
C PRO A 222 19.73 10.20 -3.84
N GLY A 223 19.87 9.38 -4.89
CA GLY A 223 20.48 9.79 -6.17
C GLY A 223 19.47 10.11 -7.27
N ALA A 224 18.18 9.99 -7.00
CA ALA A 224 17.12 10.26 -7.96
C ALA A 224 16.69 11.73 -7.91
N GLU A 225 16.23 12.27 -9.05
CA GLU A 225 15.47 13.50 -9.10
C GLU A 225 14.00 13.19 -8.80
N LEU A 226 13.43 13.88 -7.82
CA LEU A 226 12.03 13.70 -7.45
C LEU A 226 11.21 14.91 -7.91
N LEU A 227 10.25 14.68 -8.80
CA LEU A 227 9.34 15.72 -9.30
C LEU A 227 8.05 15.82 -8.46
N ASP A 228 7.27 16.87 -8.73
CA ASP A 228 5.98 17.10 -8.08
C ASP A 228 4.96 16.01 -8.43
N GLY A 229 4.38 15.41 -7.41
CA GLY A 229 3.48 14.28 -7.55
C GLY A 229 2.00 14.63 -7.64
N LEU A 230 1.20 13.72 -8.22
CA LEU A 230 -0.24 13.80 -8.30
C LEU A 230 -0.90 13.02 -7.14
N ALA A 231 -1.94 13.61 -6.52
CA ALA A 231 -2.75 12.94 -5.51
C ALA A 231 -4.24 13.02 -5.87
N VAL A 232 -4.85 11.89 -6.13
CA VAL A 232 -6.26 11.75 -6.53
C VAL A 232 -7.07 11.09 -5.41
N SER A 233 -8.23 11.64 -5.08
CA SER A 233 -9.16 10.95 -4.16
C SER A 233 -9.61 9.62 -4.76
N GLY A 234 -9.64 8.54 -3.95
CA GLY A 234 -10.05 7.22 -4.43
C GLY A 234 -11.42 7.22 -5.10
N SER A 235 -12.35 8.05 -4.63
CA SER A 235 -13.69 8.21 -5.23
C SER A 235 -13.71 8.96 -6.58
N ALA A 236 -12.62 9.63 -6.95
CA ALA A 236 -12.51 10.42 -8.18
C ALA A 236 -11.65 9.76 -9.26
N VAL A 237 -11.01 8.64 -8.94
CA VAL A 237 -9.98 8.02 -9.80
C VAL A 237 -10.50 7.65 -11.19
N SER A 238 -11.71 7.09 -11.30
CA SER A 238 -12.29 6.68 -12.58
C SER A 238 -12.52 7.84 -13.58
N GLY A 239 -12.59 9.07 -13.07
CA GLY A 239 -12.75 10.29 -13.89
C GLY A 239 -11.50 11.17 -13.95
N ALA A 240 -10.35 10.70 -13.48
CA ALA A 240 -9.16 11.53 -13.28
C ALA A 240 -8.28 11.69 -14.53
N GLN A 241 -8.67 11.18 -15.69
CA GLN A 241 -7.82 11.26 -16.91
C GLN A 241 -7.41 12.70 -17.26
N SER A 242 -8.36 13.65 -17.20
CA SER A 242 -8.03 15.06 -17.46
C SER A 242 -7.12 15.68 -16.41
N ASP A 243 -7.22 15.24 -15.15
CA ASP A 243 -6.33 15.72 -14.08
C ASP A 243 -4.91 15.16 -14.27
N VAL A 244 -4.79 13.91 -14.70
CA VAL A 244 -3.51 13.27 -15.05
C VAL A 244 -2.87 14.03 -16.21
N GLN A 245 -3.60 14.30 -17.29
CA GLN A 245 -3.09 15.03 -18.44
C GLN A 245 -2.61 16.44 -18.05
N ALA A 246 -3.43 17.20 -17.32
CA ALA A 246 -3.06 18.54 -16.86
C ALA A 246 -1.84 18.53 -15.93
N TRP A 247 -1.68 17.50 -15.12
CA TRP A 247 -0.50 17.32 -14.27
C TRP A 247 0.74 17.02 -15.11
N LEU A 248 0.67 16.10 -16.06
CA LEU A 248 1.78 15.75 -16.95
C LEU A 248 2.24 16.95 -17.80
N ASP A 249 1.30 17.74 -18.31
CA ASP A 249 1.61 18.99 -19.08
C ASP A 249 2.39 20.03 -18.25
N ASN A 250 2.26 19.98 -16.92
CA ASN A 250 2.99 20.87 -16.01
C ASN A 250 4.31 20.29 -15.51
N LEU A 251 4.56 18.99 -15.71
CA LEU A 251 5.85 18.38 -15.40
C LEU A 251 6.87 18.80 -16.47
N LYS A 252 8.04 19.22 -16.02
CA LYS A 252 9.19 19.42 -16.90
C LYS A 252 9.92 18.09 -16.99
N LEU A 253 9.47 17.26 -17.90
CA LEU A 253 10.20 16.05 -18.29
C LEU A 253 11.18 16.49 -19.39
N ASP A 254 12.46 16.61 -19.04
CA ASP A 254 13.53 16.97 -19.99
C ASP A 254 13.92 15.73 -20.86
#